data_efc5dbc87414a0473effc44acd1b1437
#
_entry.id   efc5dbc87414a0473effc44acd1b1437
#
_cell.length_a   1.000
_cell.length_b   1.000
_cell.length_c   1.000
_cell.angle_alpha   90.00
_cell.angle_beta   90.00
_cell.angle_gamma   90.00
#
_symmetry.space_group_name_H-M   'P 1'
#
loop_
_entity.id
_entity.type
_entity.pdbx_description
1 polymer ?
#
loop_
_entity_poly.entity_id
_entity_poly.type
_entity_poly.pdbx_seq_one_letter_code
_entity_poly.pdbx_strand_id
1 'polypeptide(L)'
;MATRQRISVLGATAAALLVVAPTGAAGTVVRDTVRAESATVLGDGRNLFVKVTYTCTTGNTLSVAVAQPPVKSGQRPLRVGAGLTTAKCDGRTYTLDVPVRPTGTFTGTWQKGRTAAVGAVISTVVQGKARLNASDSRQLLLR
;
A
#
# COMPACT_ATOMS: atom_id res chain seq x y z
N MET A 1 -40.65 12.30 -66.72
CA MET A 1 -41.18 11.44 -65.69
C MET A 1 -40.17 11.43 -64.51
N ALA A 2 -40.44 12.17 -63.51
CA ALA A 2 -39.53 12.19 -62.33
C ALA A 2 -39.98 11.19 -61.31
N THR A 3 -39.21 10.16 -61.16
CA THR A 3 -39.43 9.14 -60.11
C THR A 3 -38.88 9.71 -58.82
N ARG A 4 -39.75 10.19 -57.95
CA ARG A 4 -39.37 10.57 -56.60
C ARG A 4 -39.05 9.33 -55.80
N GLN A 5 -37.81 9.02 -55.64
CA GLN A 5 -37.36 8.08 -54.60
C GLN A 5 -37.56 8.72 -53.25
N ARG A 6 -38.47 8.20 -52.49
CA ARG A 6 -38.58 8.49 -51.06
C ARG A 6 -37.49 7.71 -50.34
N ILE A 7 -36.47 8.42 -49.93
CA ILE A 7 -35.49 7.87 -49.00
C ILE A 7 -36.16 7.86 -47.64
N SER A 8 -36.59 6.69 -47.22
CA SER A 8 -36.97 6.48 -45.85
C SER A 8 -35.71 6.50 -45.03
N VAL A 9 -35.48 7.56 -44.34
CA VAL A 9 -34.47 7.57 -43.28
C VAL A 9 -35.00 6.72 -42.15
N LEU A 10 -34.57 5.49 -42.12
CA LEU A 10 -34.68 4.67 -40.94
C LEU A 10 -33.84 5.32 -39.86
N GLY A 11 -34.50 5.96 -38.94
CA GLY A 11 -33.89 6.41 -37.73
C GLY A 11 -33.26 5.22 -37.00
N ALA A 12 -31.95 5.19 -36.98
CA ALA A 12 -31.23 4.33 -36.08
C ALA A 12 -31.54 4.85 -34.67
N THR A 13 -32.49 4.22 -34.04
CA THR A 13 -32.61 4.29 -32.60
C THR A 13 -31.35 3.67 -32.05
N ALA A 14 -30.41 4.50 -31.69
CA ALA A 14 -29.33 4.09 -30.83
C ALA A 14 -30.01 3.59 -29.55
N ALA A 15 -30.12 2.28 -29.44
CA ALA A 15 -30.40 1.67 -28.17
C ALA A 15 -29.22 2.02 -27.30
N ALA A 16 -29.35 3.05 -26.49
CA ALA A 16 -28.47 3.25 -25.39
C ALA A 16 -28.61 2.01 -24.53
N LEU A 17 -27.66 1.13 -24.67
CA LEU A 17 -27.44 0.06 -23.70
C LEU A 17 -27.09 0.77 -22.40
N LEU A 18 -28.10 1.13 -21.66
CA LEU A 18 -27.97 1.36 -20.24
C LEU A 18 -27.50 0.04 -19.69
N VAL A 19 -26.19 -0.11 -19.57
CA VAL A 19 -25.62 -1.11 -18.72
C VAL A 19 -26.01 -0.66 -17.32
N VAL A 20 -27.18 -1.09 -16.91
CA VAL A 20 -27.57 -0.99 -15.51
C VAL A 20 -26.64 -1.95 -14.81
N ALA A 21 -25.55 -1.41 -14.28
CA ALA A 21 -24.77 -2.12 -13.31
C ALA A 21 -25.73 -2.63 -12.25
N PRO A 22 -25.66 -3.93 -11.85
CA PRO A 22 -26.57 -4.47 -10.88
C PRO A 22 -26.39 -3.71 -9.57
N THR A 23 -27.26 -2.75 -9.33
CA THR A 23 -27.23 -1.88 -8.15
C THR A 23 -27.57 -2.64 -6.87
N GLY A 24 -28.11 -3.84 -6.96
CA GLY A 24 -28.53 -4.63 -5.80
C GLY A 24 -27.41 -5.45 -5.15
N ALA A 25 -26.25 -5.62 -5.82
CA ALA A 25 -25.15 -6.43 -5.31
C ALA A 25 -23.89 -5.61 -5.05
N ALA A 26 -23.96 -4.28 -5.18
CA ALA A 26 -22.86 -3.40 -4.88
C ALA A 26 -22.72 -3.23 -3.38
N GLY A 27 -22.41 -4.33 -2.67
CA GLY A 27 -21.60 -4.22 -1.51
C GLY A 27 -20.34 -3.47 -1.95
N THR A 28 -20.02 -2.38 -1.27
CA THR A 28 -18.77 -1.67 -1.45
C THR A 28 -17.66 -2.71 -1.46
N VAL A 29 -17.00 -2.91 -2.61
CA VAL A 29 -15.80 -3.75 -2.67
C VAL A 29 -14.75 -3.01 -1.88
N VAL A 30 -14.52 -3.43 -0.65
CA VAL A 30 -13.43 -2.92 0.16
C VAL A 30 -12.14 -3.39 -0.49
N ARG A 31 -11.38 -2.47 -1.07
CA ARG A 31 -10.06 -2.77 -1.59
C ARG A 31 -9.09 -2.83 -0.43
N ASP A 32 -8.22 -3.81 -0.47
CA ASP A 32 -7.10 -3.84 0.45
C ASP A 32 -6.19 -2.65 0.20
N THR A 33 -5.94 -1.89 1.23
CA THR A 33 -5.08 -0.70 1.19
C THR A 33 -4.12 -0.72 2.36
N VAL A 34 -2.94 -0.16 2.16
CA VAL A 34 -1.96 0.05 3.20
C VAL A 34 -1.25 1.37 2.95
N ARG A 35 -0.96 2.09 4.02
CA ARG A 35 -0.26 3.37 3.95
C ARG A 35 0.67 3.53 5.13
N ALA A 36 1.94 3.79 4.85
CA ALA A 36 2.89 4.22 5.85
C ALA A 36 2.71 5.73 6.11
N GLU A 37 2.36 6.10 7.34
CA GLU A 37 2.00 7.48 7.69
C GLU A 37 3.19 8.27 8.24
N SER A 38 3.95 7.68 9.13
CA SER A 38 5.07 8.33 9.81
C SER A 38 6.06 7.32 10.36
N ALA A 39 7.27 7.76 10.60
CA ALA A 39 8.32 6.96 11.21
C ALA A 39 8.97 7.71 12.36
N THR A 40 9.01 7.11 13.53
CA THR A 40 9.54 7.71 14.76
C THR A 40 10.68 6.87 15.30
N VAL A 41 11.84 7.47 15.45
CA VAL A 41 13.02 6.82 16.03
C VAL A 41 12.88 6.80 17.54
N LEU A 42 13.10 5.63 18.13
CA LEU A 42 13.03 5.47 19.58
C LEU A 42 14.30 5.99 20.27
N GLY A 43 14.23 6.11 21.60
CA GLY A 43 15.28 6.71 22.41
C GLY A 43 16.66 6.05 22.29
N ASP A 44 16.72 4.76 21.96
CA ASP A 44 17.99 4.05 21.72
C ASP A 44 18.63 4.36 20.36
N GLY A 45 17.89 5.03 19.47
CA GLY A 45 18.32 5.37 18.11
C GLY A 45 18.41 4.18 17.15
N ARG A 46 18.21 2.97 17.61
CA ARG A 46 18.35 1.74 16.82
C ARG A 46 17.02 1.18 16.35
N ASN A 47 16.00 1.35 17.14
CA ASN A 47 14.66 0.91 16.83
C ASN A 47 13.80 2.09 16.41
N LEU A 48 12.81 1.85 15.59
CA LEU A 48 11.82 2.86 15.23
C LEU A 48 10.44 2.24 15.14
N PHE A 49 9.42 3.09 15.26
CA PHE A 49 8.05 2.72 14.94
C PHE A 49 7.65 3.35 13.61
N VAL A 50 7.02 2.55 12.76
CA VAL A 50 6.32 3.05 11.59
C VAL A 50 4.83 2.98 11.85
N LYS A 51 4.18 4.13 11.82
CA LYS A 51 2.71 4.19 11.90
C LYS A 51 2.15 3.81 10.54
N VAL A 52 1.31 2.78 10.53
CA VAL A 52 0.69 2.25 9.31
C VAL A 52 -0.82 2.23 9.48
N THR A 53 -1.51 2.78 8.51
CA THR A 53 -2.96 2.67 8.39
C THR A 53 -3.29 1.68 7.28
N TYR A 54 -4.14 0.73 7.55
CA TYR A 54 -4.50 -0.28 6.57
C TYR A 54 -5.97 -0.71 6.69
N THR A 55 -6.49 -1.16 5.56
CA THR A 55 -7.80 -1.81 5.46
C THR A 55 -7.62 -3.05 4.60
N CYS A 56 -8.02 -4.19 5.08
CA CYS A 56 -7.94 -5.43 4.30
C CYS A 56 -9.11 -6.37 4.61
N THR A 57 -9.44 -7.17 3.63
CA THR A 57 -10.44 -8.24 3.73
C THR A 57 -9.79 -9.62 3.69
N THR A 58 -8.65 -9.71 3.03
CA THR A 58 -7.87 -10.94 2.90
C THR A 58 -6.43 -10.64 3.27
N GLY A 59 -5.85 -11.46 4.10
CA GLY A 59 -4.48 -11.30 4.54
C GLY A 59 -4.33 -11.60 6.03
N ASN A 60 -3.12 -11.77 6.47
CA ASN A 60 -2.82 -12.08 7.87
C ASN A 60 -1.54 -11.42 8.38
N THR A 61 -0.77 -10.79 7.51
CA THR A 61 0.55 -10.28 7.87
C THR A 61 0.76 -8.88 7.34
N LEU A 62 1.22 -7.99 8.21
CA LEU A 62 1.71 -6.66 7.88
C LEU A 62 3.23 -6.63 8.05
N SER A 63 3.92 -6.36 6.98
CA SER A 63 5.38 -6.23 6.94
C SER A 63 5.77 -4.79 6.65
N VAL A 64 6.79 -4.30 7.34
CA VAL A 64 7.35 -2.97 7.11
C VAL A 64 8.85 -3.10 6.91
N ALA A 65 9.38 -2.42 5.91
CA ALA A 65 10.80 -2.30 5.67
C ALA A 65 11.18 -0.82 5.59
N VAL A 66 12.32 -0.48 6.17
CA VAL A 66 12.85 0.88 6.17
C VAL A 66 14.29 0.83 5.69
N ALA A 67 14.63 1.73 4.78
CA ALA A 67 15.98 1.89 4.29
C ALA A 67 16.36 3.37 4.31
N GLN A 68 17.43 3.68 5.02
CA GLN A 68 17.98 5.04 5.06
C GLN A 68 19.34 5.05 4.39
N PRO A 69 19.48 5.80 3.27
CA PRO A 69 20.75 5.89 2.58
C PRO A 69 21.78 6.67 3.42
N PRO A 70 23.09 6.43 3.22
CA PRO A 70 24.13 7.21 3.86
C PRO A 70 24.09 8.67 3.43
N VAL A 71 24.65 9.56 4.23
CA VAL A 71 24.70 10.99 3.95
C VAL A 71 25.47 11.30 2.67
N LYS A 72 26.54 10.55 2.42
CA LYS A 72 27.39 10.71 1.23
C LYS A 72 27.28 9.47 0.36
N SER A 73 27.14 9.70 -0.96
CA SER A 73 27.21 8.66 -1.96
C SER A 73 28.49 7.84 -1.82
N GLY A 74 28.38 6.52 -1.78
CA GLY A 74 29.51 5.60 -1.63
C GLY A 74 29.90 5.25 -0.19
N GLN A 75 29.30 5.88 0.81
CA GLN A 75 29.49 5.46 2.20
C GLN A 75 28.63 4.24 2.52
N ARG A 76 29.24 3.23 3.07
CA ARG A 76 28.51 2.08 3.66
C ARG A 76 28.50 2.19 5.18
N PRO A 77 27.45 1.65 5.84
CA PRO A 77 26.35 0.86 5.28
C PRO A 77 25.07 1.64 5.09
N LEU A 78 24.27 1.22 4.13
CA LEU A 78 22.84 1.47 4.07
C LEU A 78 22.20 0.97 5.38
N ARG A 79 21.46 1.83 6.06
CA ARG A 79 20.69 1.43 7.25
C ARG A 79 19.40 0.79 6.80
N VAL A 80 19.20 -0.45 7.18
CA VAL A 80 18.03 -1.23 6.81
C VAL A 80 17.39 -1.82 8.07
N GLY A 81 16.09 -1.76 8.15
CA GLY A 81 15.33 -2.35 9.21
C GLY A 81 14.06 -2.99 8.69
N ALA A 82 13.53 -3.91 9.47
CA ALA A 82 12.29 -4.59 9.16
C ALA A 82 11.44 -4.83 10.41
N GLY A 83 10.14 -4.85 10.20
CA GLY A 83 9.16 -5.19 11.21
C GLY A 83 8.06 -6.06 10.63
N LEU A 84 7.51 -6.93 11.45
CA LEU A 84 6.45 -7.85 11.09
C LEU A 84 5.43 -7.90 12.21
N THR A 85 4.15 -7.83 11.87
CA THR A 85 3.06 -7.99 12.80
C THR A 85 1.88 -8.66 12.13
N THR A 86 0.94 -9.14 12.93
CA THR A 86 -0.30 -9.72 12.42
C THR A 86 -1.21 -8.61 11.91
N ALA A 87 -1.75 -8.77 10.71
CA ALA A 87 -2.77 -7.91 10.17
C ALA A 87 -4.15 -8.48 10.47
N LYS A 88 -5.05 -7.62 10.92
CA LYS A 88 -6.45 -7.96 11.12
C LYS A 88 -7.26 -7.54 9.90
N CYS A 89 -7.63 -8.53 9.07
CA CYS A 89 -8.30 -8.29 7.80
C CYS A 89 -9.79 -8.64 7.89
N ASP A 90 -10.54 -7.74 8.49
CA ASP A 90 -11.99 -7.86 8.67
C ASP A 90 -12.78 -6.78 7.91
N GLY A 91 -12.14 -6.05 7.00
CA GLY A 91 -12.74 -4.96 6.24
C GLY A 91 -12.77 -3.63 6.97
N ARG A 92 -12.32 -3.57 8.22
CA ARG A 92 -12.19 -2.33 8.99
C ARG A 92 -10.83 -1.69 8.79
N THR A 93 -10.75 -0.40 9.05
CA THR A 93 -9.50 0.36 9.00
C THR A 93 -8.82 0.33 10.36
N TYR A 94 -7.55 -0.01 10.37
CA TYR A 94 -6.71 -0.01 11.56
C TYR A 94 -5.50 0.87 11.38
N THR A 95 -5.04 1.47 12.47
CA THR A 95 -3.77 2.20 12.54
C THR A 95 -2.93 1.58 13.64
N LEU A 96 -1.73 1.15 13.27
CA LEU A 96 -0.79 0.49 14.18
C LEU A 96 0.57 1.18 14.13
N ASP A 97 1.28 1.14 15.24
CA ASP A 97 2.71 1.42 15.28
C ASP A 97 3.48 0.09 15.17
N VAL A 98 4.11 -0.12 14.02
CA VAL A 98 4.85 -1.36 13.76
C VAL A 98 6.30 -1.16 14.19
N PRO A 99 6.80 -1.97 15.15
CA PRO A 99 8.18 -1.87 15.56
C PRO A 99 9.11 -2.38 14.44
N VAL A 100 10.10 -1.58 14.12
CA VAL A 100 11.12 -1.89 13.11
C VAL A 100 12.48 -1.98 13.80
N ARG A 101 13.15 -3.09 13.59
CA ARG A 101 14.47 -3.38 14.15
C ARG A 101 15.52 -3.37 13.04
N PRO A 102 16.76 -2.99 13.37
CA PRO A 102 17.86 -3.10 12.41
C PRO A 102 18.02 -4.53 11.91
N THR A 103 18.34 -4.66 10.62
CA THR A 103 18.62 -5.95 9.97
C THR A 103 20.01 -5.93 9.33
N GLY A 104 20.58 -7.13 9.13
CA GLY A 104 21.89 -7.30 8.50
C GLY A 104 23.02 -6.69 9.31
N THR A 105 23.94 -6.04 8.62
CA THR A 105 25.15 -5.42 9.21
C THR A 105 24.92 -3.98 9.67
N PHE A 106 23.69 -3.62 9.97
CA PHE A 106 23.38 -2.28 10.45
C PHE A 106 24.12 -1.97 11.75
N THR A 107 25.02 -1.01 11.68
CA THR A 107 25.75 -0.48 12.82
C THR A 107 25.43 1.01 13.01
N GLY A 108 25.28 1.45 14.25
CA GLY A 108 24.95 2.84 14.56
C GLY A 108 23.46 3.07 14.78
N THR A 109 23.00 4.26 14.47
CA THR A 109 21.64 4.72 14.75
C THR A 109 20.97 5.27 13.49
N TRP A 110 19.65 5.24 13.49
CA TRP A 110 18.84 5.96 12.51
C TRP A 110 19.08 7.47 12.66
N GLN A 111 19.11 8.16 11.54
CA GLN A 111 19.35 9.61 11.56
C GLN A 111 18.02 10.35 11.53
N LYS A 112 17.65 10.95 12.66
CA LYS A 112 16.50 11.84 12.77
C LYS A 112 16.68 13.08 11.88
N GLY A 113 15.58 13.58 11.34
CA GLY A 113 15.60 14.77 10.49
C GLY A 113 15.98 14.51 9.05
N ARG A 114 16.23 13.24 8.69
CA ARG A 114 16.49 12.81 7.32
C ARG A 114 15.42 11.85 6.84
N THR A 115 15.25 11.78 5.54
CA THR A 115 14.27 10.87 4.92
C THR A 115 14.79 9.45 4.86
N ALA A 116 13.87 8.51 4.91
CA ALA A 116 14.10 7.09 4.66
C ALA A 116 13.03 6.56 3.70
N ALA A 117 13.39 5.59 2.90
CA ALA A 117 12.41 4.84 2.11
C ALA A 117 11.68 3.86 3.03
N VAL A 118 10.37 3.92 3.04
CA VAL A 118 9.52 3.06 3.86
C VAL A 118 8.57 2.29 2.96
N GLY A 119 8.61 0.97 3.07
CA GLY A 119 7.67 0.07 2.42
C GLY A 119 6.78 -0.61 3.44
N ALA A 120 5.50 -0.69 3.17
CA ALA A 120 4.53 -1.44 3.96
C ALA A 120 3.74 -2.38 3.06
N VAL A 121 3.54 -3.60 3.50
CA VAL A 121 2.94 -4.67 2.71
C VAL A 121 1.95 -5.45 3.56
N ILE A 122 0.73 -5.61 3.04
CA ILE A 122 -0.22 -6.60 3.53
C ILE A 122 -0.08 -7.84 2.68
N SER A 123 0.12 -8.97 3.30
CA SER A 123 0.26 -10.25 2.62
C SER A 123 -0.54 -11.34 3.31
N THR A 124 -0.86 -12.38 2.54
CA THR A 124 -1.37 -13.65 3.06
C THR A 124 -0.21 -14.63 3.08
N VAL A 125 0.13 -15.12 4.25
CA VAL A 125 1.16 -16.14 4.40
C VAL A 125 0.49 -17.46 4.75
N VAL A 126 0.62 -18.43 3.86
CA VAL A 126 0.08 -19.78 4.03
C VAL A 126 1.19 -20.76 3.68
N GLN A 127 1.49 -21.67 4.59
CA GLN A 127 2.54 -22.71 4.42
C GLN A 127 3.89 -22.13 3.98
N GLY A 128 4.29 -21.00 4.56
CA GLY A 128 5.55 -20.32 4.25
C GLY A 128 5.59 -19.57 2.92
N LYS A 129 4.49 -19.58 2.16
CA LYS A 129 4.37 -18.81 0.91
C LYS A 129 3.59 -17.53 1.15
N ALA A 130 4.14 -16.40 0.72
CA ALA A 130 3.50 -15.10 0.83
C ALA A 130 2.85 -14.70 -0.49
N ARG A 131 1.62 -14.21 -0.40
CA ARG A 131 0.91 -13.56 -1.50
C ARG A 131 0.68 -12.10 -1.15
N LEU A 132 1.14 -11.21 -2.02
CA LEU A 132 0.97 -9.78 -1.86
C LEU A 132 -0.49 -9.37 -2.11
N ASN A 133 -1.08 -8.67 -1.15
CA ASN A 133 -2.45 -8.15 -1.27
C ASN A 133 -2.49 -6.64 -1.46
N ALA A 134 -1.64 -5.90 -0.76
CA ALA A 134 -1.52 -4.45 -0.87
C ALA A 134 -0.10 -4.01 -0.50
N SER A 135 0.36 -2.93 -1.09
CA SER A 135 1.67 -2.36 -0.80
C SER A 135 1.66 -0.84 -0.90
N ASP A 136 2.51 -0.21 -0.12
CA ASP A 136 2.81 1.21 -0.18
C ASP A 136 4.32 1.41 -0.05
N SER A 137 4.86 2.33 -0.82
CA SER A 137 6.27 2.70 -0.74
C SER A 137 6.39 4.21 -0.87
N ARG A 138 7.05 4.82 0.10
CA ARG A 138 7.22 6.27 0.14
C ARG A 138 8.44 6.69 0.92
N GLN A 139 8.85 7.94 0.71
CA GLN A 139 9.87 8.59 1.53
C GLN A 139 9.19 9.23 2.74
N LEU A 140 9.70 8.92 3.92
CA LEU A 140 9.23 9.52 5.17
C LEU A 140 10.40 10.17 5.91
N LEU A 141 10.10 11.31 6.53
CA LEU A 141 11.05 11.96 7.43
C LEU A 141 11.11 11.19 8.74
N LEU A 142 12.29 10.79 9.17
CA LEU A 142 12.48 10.18 10.48
C LEU A 142 12.43 11.25 11.57
N ARG A 143 11.53 11.06 12.52
CA ARG A 143 11.31 11.98 13.65
C ARG A 143 11.85 11.42 14.94
#